data_f6f49a7726d41cd5320b511d81a5c0c5
#
_entry.id   f6f49a7726d41cd5320b511d81a5c0c5
#
_cell.length_a   1.000
_cell.length_b   1.000
_cell.length_c   1.000
_cell.angle_alpha   90.00
_cell.angle_beta   90.00
_cell.angle_gamma   90.00
#
_symmetry.space_group_name_H-M   'P 1'
#
loop_
_entity.id
_entity.type
_entity.pdbx_description
1 polymer ?
#
loop_
_entity_poly.entity_id
_entity_poly.type
_entity_poly.pdbx_seq_one_letter_code
_entity_poly.pdbx_strand_id
1 'polypeptide(L)'
;DFYCIHKDKEKLLALMPKIRELLAKLGLRLNEKKFYLQHYSKGVEFTGSIVKPGRVYTCNRTITNFVAAVRRLNKANNEHQVLHAVCSINSYLGLLRHTNEYATRRKVLNMIEPHVFKEYVYIKGHYEVLAIKNKHKLRYQTMQRIRNGDY
;
A
#
# COMPACT_ATOMS: atom_id res chain seq x y z
N ASP A 1 10.87 10.56 -5.70
CA ASP A 1 11.95 9.87 -5.00
C ASP A 1 12.93 9.33 -6.03
N PHE A 2 14.22 9.33 -5.73
CA PHE A 2 15.28 8.76 -6.58
C PHE A 2 16.39 8.18 -5.70
N TYR A 3 17.21 7.29 -6.29
CA TYR A 3 18.34 6.66 -5.62
C TYR A 3 19.60 6.82 -6.46
N CYS A 4 20.72 6.97 -5.75
CA CYS A 4 22.06 6.86 -6.32
C CYS A 4 22.79 5.72 -5.60
N ILE A 5 23.36 4.78 -6.35
CA ILE A 5 24.12 3.66 -5.79
C ILE A 5 25.53 3.71 -6.36
N HIS A 6 26.51 3.69 -5.46
CA HIS A 6 27.92 3.61 -5.84
C HIS A 6 28.74 2.91 -4.74
N LYS A 7 29.81 2.22 -5.11
CA LYS A 7 30.73 1.57 -4.15
C LYS A 7 31.48 2.57 -3.29
N ASP A 8 31.79 3.72 -3.86
CA ASP A 8 32.55 4.79 -3.23
C ASP A 8 31.59 5.84 -2.68
N LYS A 9 31.61 5.99 -1.36
CA LYS A 9 30.78 6.95 -0.61
C LYS A 9 31.11 8.40 -0.98
N GLU A 10 32.42 8.72 -1.20
CA GLU A 10 32.82 10.09 -1.47
C GLU A 10 32.29 10.58 -2.81
N LYS A 11 32.23 9.69 -3.81
CA LYS A 11 31.63 10.00 -5.11
C LYS A 11 30.12 10.27 -4.98
N LEU A 12 29.41 9.56 -4.11
CA LEU A 12 28.00 9.85 -3.84
C LEU A 12 27.83 11.21 -3.17
N LEU A 13 28.69 11.55 -2.21
CA LEU A 13 28.64 12.86 -1.56
C LEU A 13 28.98 14.00 -2.52
N ALA A 14 29.97 13.82 -3.40
CA ALA A 14 30.33 14.79 -4.43
C ALA A 14 29.22 15.02 -5.47
N LEU A 15 28.31 14.08 -5.63
CA LEU A 15 27.16 14.22 -6.53
C LEU A 15 26.07 15.16 -5.96
N MET A 16 25.99 15.30 -4.64
CA MET A 16 24.92 16.04 -3.98
C MET A 16 24.79 17.52 -4.39
N PRO A 17 25.90 18.30 -4.48
CA PRO A 17 25.81 19.68 -4.96
C PRO A 17 25.23 19.77 -6.38
N LYS A 18 25.63 18.88 -7.27
CA LYS A 18 25.14 18.82 -8.66
C LYS A 18 23.64 18.50 -8.72
N ILE A 19 23.19 17.59 -7.88
CA ILE A 19 21.74 17.26 -7.78
C ILE A 19 20.96 18.47 -7.28
N ARG A 20 21.45 19.18 -6.25
CA ARG A 20 20.78 20.38 -5.73
C ARG A 20 20.70 21.49 -6.80
N GLU A 21 21.78 21.72 -7.55
CA GLU A 21 21.80 22.68 -8.63
C GLU A 21 20.79 22.32 -9.74
N LEU A 22 20.76 21.04 -10.16
CA LEU A 22 19.78 20.56 -11.16
C LEU A 22 18.36 20.76 -10.69
N LEU A 23 18.05 20.38 -9.45
CA LEU A 23 16.72 20.54 -8.88
C LEU A 23 16.33 22.01 -8.76
N ALA A 24 17.26 22.89 -8.37
CA ALA A 24 17.01 24.32 -8.30
C ALA A 24 16.65 24.93 -9.66
N LYS A 25 17.29 24.49 -10.75
CA LYS A 25 16.93 24.87 -12.13
C LYS A 25 15.52 24.45 -12.52
N LEU A 26 14.99 23.37 -11.90
CA LEU A 26 13.62 22.87 -12.10
C LEU A 26 12.62 23.47 -11.10
N GLY A 27 13.02 24.43 -10.26
CA GLY A 27 12.17 24.99 -9.21
C GLY A 27 11.90 24.01 -8.04
N LEU A 28 12.67 22.93 -7.93
CA LEU A 28 12.50 21.89 -6.91
C LEU A 28 13.56 22.00 -5.81
N ARG A 29 13.24 21.50 -4.61
CA ARG A 29 14.18 21.42 -3.48
C ARG A 29 14.20 20.03 -2.87
N LEU A 30 15.38 19.58 -2.45
CA LEU A 30 15.52 18.36 -1.67
C LEU A 30 14.90 18.54 -0.27
N ASN A 31 14.20 17.50 0.19
CA ASN A 31 13.79 17.43 1.57
C ASN A 31 14.93 16.84 2.39
N GLU A 32 15.71 17.71 3.05
CA GLU A 32 16.89 17.31 3.84
C GLU A 32 16.55 16.32 4.96
N LYS A 33 15.31 16.35 5.51
CA LYS A 33 14.87 15.39 6.53
C LYS A 33 14.64 13.98 5.98
N LYS A 34 14.58 13.81 4.65
CA LYS A 34 14.41 12.53 3.95
C LYS A 34 15.65 12.11 3.16
N PHE A 35 16.79 12.72 3.42
CA PHE A 35 18.05 12.29 2.84
C PHE A 35 18.69 11.20 3.71
N TYR A 36 19.00 10.05 3.09
CA TYR A 36 19.63 8.92 3.75
C TYR A 36 20.84 8.46 2.95
N LEU A 37 22.02 8.41 3.59
CA LEU A 37 23.21 7.76 3.08
C LEU A 37 23.51 6.55 3.95
N GLN A 38 23.36 5.35 3.39
CA GLN A 38 23.54 4.12 4.16
C GLN A 38 24.12 3.01 3.29
N HIS A 39 24.67 1.98 3.94
CA HIS A 39 25.12 0.79 3.24
C HIS A 39 23.92 0.04 2.66
N TYR A 40 24.07 -0.49 1.43
CA TYR A 40 22.98 -1.12 0.67
C TYR A 40 22.34 -2.32 1.38
N SER A 41 23.09 -3.04 2.24
CA SER A 41 22.58 -4.19 3.00
C SER A 41 21.46 -3.82 4.01
N LYS A 42 21.38 -2.55 4.43
CA LYS A 42 20.30 -2.07 5.29
C LYS A 42 18.95 -2.02 4.56
N GLY A 43 19.00 -1.98 3.22
CA GLY A 43 17.83 -1.86 2.38
C GLY A 43 17.34 -0.42 2.24
N VAL A 44 16.51 -0.21 1.24
CA VAL A 44 15.94 1.10 0.91
C VAL A 44 14.42 1.01 0.94
N GLU A 45 13.77 1.93 1.67
CA GLU A 45 12.32 2.04 1.62
C GLU A 45 11.91 2.73 0.31
N PHE A 46 11.13 2.02 -0.50
CA PHE A 46 10.62 2.51 -1.77
C PHE A 46 9.17 2.08 -1.98
N THR A 47 8.29 3.05 -2.29
CA THR A 47 6.87 2.81 -2.60
C THR A 47 6.15 1.90 -1.59
N GLY A 48 6.50 2.01 -0.30
CA GLY A 48 5.89 1.21 0.78
C GLY A 48 6.51 -0.17 0.99
N SER A 49 7.63 -0.47 0.32
CA SER A 49 8.41 -1.68 0.48
C SER A 49 9.85 -1.36 0.90
N ILE A 50 10.50 -2.30 1.55
CA ILE A 50 11.93 -2.25 1.88
C ILE A 50 12.65 -3.22 0.94
N VAL A 51 13.45 -2.67 0.04
CA VAL A 51 14.24 -3.44 -0.93
C VAL A 51 15.62 -3.70 -0.33
N LYS A 52 15.98 -4.97 -0.20
CA LYS A 52 17.31 -5.46 0.19
C LYS A 52 17.89 -6.33 -0.93
N PRO A 53 19.20 -6.58 -0.93
CA PRO A 53 19.76 -7.57 -1.85
C PRO A 53 19.04 -8.91 -1.76
N GLY A 54 18.52 -9.40 -2.89
CA GLY A 54 17.82 -10.68 -2.99
C GLY A 54 16.48 -10.79 -2.27
N ARG A 55 15.94 -9.71 -1.67
CA ARG A 55 14.70 -9.76 -0.91
C ARG A 55 13.96 -8.42 -0.84
N VAL A 56 12.62 -8.47 -0.96
CA VAL A 56 11.75 -7.31 -0.79
C VAL A 56 10.76 -7.59 0.34
N TYR A 57 10.59 -6.62 1.22
CA TYR A 57 9.67 -6.69 2.36
C TYR A 57 8.66 -5.55 2.30
N THR A 58 7.48 -5.77 2.83
CA THR A 58 6.51 -4.68 3.06
C THR A 58 6.94 -3.88 4.29
N CYS A 59 6.91 -2.55 4.23
CA CYS A 59 7.27 -1.72 5.38
C CYS A 59 6.18 -1.79 6.47
N ASN A 60 6.59 -1.65 7.74
CA ASN A 60 5.69 -1.73 8.89
C ASN A 60 4.52 -0.74 8.81
N ARG A 61 4.74 0.46 8.28
CA ARG A 61 3.69 1.46 8.09
C ARG A 61 2.57 0.94 7.17
N THR A 62 2.93 0.27 6.09
CA THR A 62 1.95 -0.34 5.15
C THR A 62 1.14 -1.42 5.85
N ILE A 63 1.78 -2.29 6.65
CA ILE A 63 1.09 -3.34 7.42
C ILE A 63 0.14 -2.71 8.46
N THR A 64 0.60 -1.68 9.19
CA THR A 64 -0.23 -0.96 10.16
C THR A 64 -1.46 -0.34 9.50
N ASN A 65 -1.31 0.29 8.33
CA ASN A 65 -2.41 0.87 7.58
C ASN A 65 -3.37 -0.21 7.04
N PHE A 66 -2.86 -1.36 6.64
CA PHE A 66 -3.67 -2.51 6.24
C PHE A 66 -4.54 -3.02 7.41
N VAL A 67 -3.95 -3.20 8.59
CA VAL A 67 -4.69 -3.55 9.82
C VAL A 67 -5.76 -2.49 10.14
N ALA A 68 -5.43 -1.20 10.02
CA ALA A 68 -6.40 -0.13 10.24
C ALA A 68 -7.57 -0.18 9.23
N ALA A 69 -7.31 -0.57 7.97
CA ALA A 69 -8.38 -0.75 6.98
C ALA A 69 -9.31 -1.90 7.35
N VAL A 70 -8.79 -3.03 7.85
CA VAL A 70 -9.61 -4.15 8.35
C VAL A 70 -10.43 -3.72 9.58
N ARG A 71 -9.85 -2.98 10.51
CA ARG A 71 -10.59 -2.46 11.67
C ARG A 71 -11.73 -1.50 11.25
N ARG A 72 -11.52 -0.69 10.20
CA ARG A 72 -12.60 0.14 9.63
C ARG A 72 -13.71 -0.72 9.02
N LEU A 73 -13.36 -1.81 8.32
CA LEU A 73 -14.35 -2.75 7.79
C LEU A 73 -15.20 -3.36 8.90
N ASN A 74 -14.59 -3.80 10.01
CA ASN A 74 -15.32 -4.38 11.14
C ASN A 74 -16.27 -3.38 11.83
N LYS A 75 -16.00 -2.08 11.73
CA LYS A 75 -16.83 -1.00 12.28
C LYS A 75 -17.80 -0.41 11.27
N ALA A 76 -17.85 -0.93 10.04
CA ALA A 76 -18.70 -0.40 8.99
C ALA A 76 -20.17 -0.69 9.28
N ASN A 77 -21.03 0.34 9.25
CA ASN A 77 -22.46 0.27 9.57
C ASN A 77 -23.34 0.36 8.33
N ASN A 78 -22.74 0.60 7.15
CA ASN A 78 -23.49 0.67 5.90
C ASN A 78 -22.64 0.18 4.72
N GLU A 79 -23.30 -0.11 3.59
CA GLU A 79 -22.68 -0.68 2.39
C GLU A 79 -21.59 0.22 1.80
N HIS A 80 -21.73 1.53 1.86
CA HIS A 80 -20.73 2.47 1.35
C HIS A 80 -19.41 2.40 2.15
N GLN A 81 -19.49 2.33 3.47
CA GLN A 81 -18.33 2.16 4.35
C GLN A 81 -17.65 0.81 4.12
N VAL A 82 -18.44 -0.28 3.97
CA VAL A 82 -17.93 -1.62 3.64
C VAL A 82 -17.15 -1.57 2.34
N LEU A 83 -17.72 -0.99 1.29
CA LEU A 83 -17.08 -0.90 0.01
C LEU A 83 -15.78 -0.10 0.06
N HIS A 84 -15.79 1.09 0.66
CA HIS A 84 -14.61 1.92 0.80
C HIS A 84 -13.48 1.19 1.56
N ALA A 85 -13.85 0.44 2.63
CA ALA A 85 -12.90 -0.36 3.38
C ALA A 85 -12.36 -1.53 2.53
N VAL A 86 -13.22 -2.23 1.77
CA VAL A 86 -12.82 -3.33 0.87
C VAL A 86 -11.87 -2.81 -0.23
N CYS A 87 -12.15 -1.67 -0.85
CA CYS A 87 -11.24 -1.06 -1.83
C CYS A 87 -9.87 -0.76 -1.22
N SER A 88 -9.84 -0.18 -0.01
CA SER A 88 -8.60 0.10 0.71
C SER A 88 -7.83 -1.20 1.02
N ILE A 89 -8.51 -2.24 1.51
CA ILE A 89 -7.93 -3.55 1.80
C ILE A 89 -7.33 -4.16 0.55
N ASN A 90 -8.06 -4.14 -0.58
CA ASN A 90 -7.58 -4.71 -1.84
C ASN A 90 -6.35 -3.96 -2.40
N SER A 91 -6.24 -2.65 -2.18
CA SER A 91 -5.03 -1.90 -2.53
C SER A 91 -3.80 -2.41 -1.76
N TYR A 92 -3.95 -2.69 -0.45
CA TYR A 92 -2.86 -3.30 0.34
C TYR A 92 -2.58 -4.75 -0.08
N LEU A 93 -3.61 -5.56 -0.35
CA LEU A 93 -3.44 -6.93 -0.84
C LEU A 93 -2.67 -6.96 -2.17
N GLY A 94 -2.98 -6.04 -3.10
CA GLY A 94 -2.24 -5.86 -4.35
C GLY A 94 -0.76 -5.58 -4.10
N LEU A 95 -0.43 -4.66 -3.18
CA LEU A 95 0.96 -4.37 -2.82
C LEU A 95 1.66 -5.59 -2.18
N LEU A 96 1.02 -6.27 -1.23
CA LEU A 96 1.60 -7.43 -0.53
C LEU A 96 1.75 -8.68 -1.42
N ARG A 97 1.13 -8.72 -2.59
CA ARG A 97 1.36 -9.79 -3.59
C ARG A 97 2.77 -9.74 -4.17
N HIS A 98 3.34 -8.55 -4.31
CA HIS A 98 4.69 -8.35 -4.86
C HIS A 98 5.81 -8.66 -3.86
N THR A 99 5.49 -8.88 -2.59
CA THR A 99 6.46 -9.06 -1.50
C THR A 99 6.38 -10.42 -0.82
N ASN A 100 5.81 -11.45 -1.43
CA ASN A 100 5.67 -12.80 -0.85
C ASN A 100 5.16 -12.82 0.62
N GLU A 101 4.26 -11.91 0.96
CA GLU A 101 3.74 -11.69 2.33
C GLU A 101 2.44 -12.48 2.58
N TYR A 102 2.42 -13.77 2.21
CA TYR A 102 1.25 -14.63 2.41
C TYR A 102 0.82 -14.71 3.88
N ALA A 103 1.77 -14.96 4.78
CA ALA A 103 1.50 -15.08 6.21
C ALA A 103 0.88 -13.80 6.78
N THR A 104 1.39 -12.63 6.36
CA THR A 104 0.87 -11.31 6.76
C THR A 104 -0.54 -11.10 6.23
N ARG A 105 -0.81 -11.38 4.95
CA ARG A 105 -2.15 -11.29 4.35
C ARG A 105 -3.16 -12.15 5.09
N ARG A 106 -2.82 -13.44 5.32
CA ARG A 106 -3.63 -14.37 6.08
C ARG A 106 -3.91 -13.88 7.49
N LYS A 107 -2.86 -13.46 8.22
CA LYS A 107 -2.99 -12.96 9.60
C LYS A 107 -3.93 -11.76 9.69
N VAL A 108 -3.78 -10.79 8.80
CA VAL A 108 -4.57 -9.55 8.84
C VAL A 108 -6.01 -9.79 8.38
N LEU A 109 -6.24 -10.56 7.31
CA LEU A 109 -7.61 -10.87 6.87
C LEU A 109 -8.39 -11.74 7.88
N ASN A 110 -7.70 -12.59 8.65
CA ASN A 110 -8.35 -13.35 9.73
C ASN A 110 -8.78 -12.48 10.92
N MET A 111 -8.44 -11.18 10.94
CA MET A 111 -8.96 -10.21 11.91
C MET A 111 -10.36 -9.66 11.50
N ILE A 112 -10.85 -10.00 10.32
CA ILE A 112 -12.22 -9.64 9.90
C ILE A 112 -13.19 -10.45 10.75
N GLU A 113 -14.18 -9.76 11.33
CA GLU A 113 -15.14 -10.38 12.22
C GLU A 113 -16.09 -11.33 11.48
N PRO A 114 -16.54 -12.43 12.13
CA PRO A 114 -17.39 -13.45 11.49
C PRO A 114 -18.68 -12.89 10.88
N HIS A 115 -19.31 -11.90 11.50
CA HIS A 115 -20.52 -11.30 10.97
C HIS A 115 -20.28 -10.57 9.65
N VAL A 116 -19.11 -9.94 9.46
CA VAL A 116 -18.73 -9.25 8.22
C VAL A 116 -18.54 -10.27 7.09
N PHE A 117 -17.89 -11.42 7.37
CA PHE A 117 -17.81 -12.52 6.42
C PHE A 117 -19.17 -13.10 6.08
N LYS A 118 -20.03 -13.28 7.09
CA LYS A 118 -21.40 -13.82 6.87
C LYS A 118 -22.22 -12.90 5.98
N GLU A 119 -22.13 -11.58 6.18
CA GLU A 119 -23.02 -10.62 5.54
C GLU A 119 -22.43 -10.05 4.23
N TYR A 120 -21.20 -9.54 4.24
CA TYR A 120 -20.74 -8.63 3.19
C TYR A 120 -19.66 -9.18 2.28
N VAL A 121 -18.69 -9.93 2.79
CA VAL A 121 -17.45 -10.23 2.07
C VAL A 121 -17.08 -11.70 2.05
N TYR A 122 -16.18 -12.07 1.14
CA TYR A 122 -15.51 -13.36 1.12
C TYR A 122 -14.12 -13.23 0.52
N ILE A 123 -13.23 -14.16 0.88
CA ILE A 123 -11.83 -14.16 0.38
C ILE A 123 -11.77 -14.98 -0.92
N LYS A 124 -11.07 -14.45 -1.94
CA LYS A 124 -10.72 -15.13 -3.18
C LYS A 124 -9.23 -15.42 -3.25
N GLY A 125 -8.91 -16.55 -3.92
CA GLY A 125 -7.53 -17.00 -4.08
C GLY A 125 -6.86 -17.31 -2.74
N HIS A 126 -5.55 -17.33 -2.73
CA HIS A 126 -4.75 -17.53 -1.51
C HIS A 126 -4.58 -16.21 -0.72
N TYR A 127 -5.69 -15.68 -0.18
CA TYR A 127 -5.74 -14.38 0.52
C TYR A 127 -5.27 -13.22 -0.39
N GLU A 128 -5.69 -13.24 -1.64
CA GLU A 128 -5.25 -12.25 -2.65
C GLU A 128 -6.24 -11.12 -2.83
N VAL A 129 -7.53 -11.42 -2.70
CA VAL A 129 -8.60 -10.45 -2.94
C VAL A 129 -9.72 -10.65 -1.93
N LEU A 130 -10.19 -9.55 -1.34
CA LEU A 130 -11.41 -9.50 -0.56
C LEU A 130 -12.56 -9.06 -1.48
N ALA A 131 -13.51 -9.96 -1.73
CA ALA A 131 -14.62 -9.71 -2.64
C ALA A 131 -15.91 -9.43 -1.87
N ILE A 132 -16.75 -8.55 -2.42
CA ILE A 132 -18.08 -8.26 -1.91
C ILE A 132 -19.07 -9.30 -2.45
N LYS A 133 -19.99 -9.77 -1.63
CA LYS A 133 -21.02 -10.72 -2.02
C LYS A 133 -21.99 -10.13 -3.05
N ASN A 134 -22.49 -10.97 -3.96
CA ASN A 134 -23.30 -10.53 -5.11
C ASN A 134 -24.54 -9.71 -4.73
N LYS A 135 -25.18 -10.01 -3.60
CA LYS A 135 -26.37 -9.27 -3.13
C LYS A 135 -26.09 -7.77 -2.87
N HIS A 136 -24.83 -7.40 -2.64
CA HIS A 136 -24.40 -6.01 -2.43
C HIS A 136 -23.73 -5.38 -3.67
N LYS A 137 -23.35 -6.19 -4.66
CA LYS A 137 -22.70 -5.69 -5.90
C LYS A 137 -23.64 -4.89 -6.79
N LEU A 138 -24.89 -5.35 -6.94
CA LEU A 138 -25.86 -4.67 -7.81
C LEU A 138 -26.16 -3.25 -7.30
N ARG A 139 -26.40 -3.10 -5.99
CA ARG A 139 -26.60 -1.79 -5.38
C ARG A 139 -25.42 -0.85 -5.60
N TYR A 140 -24.20 -1.38 -5.51
CA TYR A 140 -22.99 -0.60 -5.74
C TYR A 140 -22.86 -0.11 -7.18
N GLN A 141 -23.09 -0.97 -8.17
CA GLN A 141 -23.06 -0.58 -9.59
C GLN A 141 -24.12 0.48 -9.90
N THR A 142 -25.29 0.35 -9.33
CA THR A 142 -26.39 1.32 -9.46
C THR A 142 -26.00 2.67 -8.81
N MET A 143 -25.40 2.67 -7.61
CA MET A 143 -24.92 3.90 -6.95
C MET A 143 -23.78 4.58 -7.73
N GLN A 144 -22.87 3.81 -8.33
CA GLN A 144 -21.81 4.36 -9.18
C GLN A 144 -22.37 5.00 -10.44
N ARG A 145 -23.35 4.37 -11.12
CA ARG A 145 -24.04 4.94 -12.29
C ARG A 145 -24.75 6.24 -11.94
N ILE A 146 -25.52 6.27 -10.85
CA ILE A 146 -26.20 7.48 -10.36
C ILE A 146 -25.18 8.60 -10.08
N ARG A 147 -24.06 8.29 -9.44
CA ARG A 147 -23.00 9.26 -9.11
C ARG A 147 -22.29 9.79 -10.35
N ASN A 148 -22.13 8.98 -11.38
CA ASN A 148 -21.47 9.36 -12.64
C ASN A 148 -22.46 10.02 -13.64
N GLY A 149 -23.75 10.15 -13.32
CA GLY A 149 -24.75 10.74 -14.20
C GLY A 149 -25.18 9.82 -15.35
N ASP A 150 -24.81 8.55 -15.33
CA ASP A 150 -25.24 7.55 -16.31
C ASP A 150 -26.63 7.05 -15.94
N TYR A 151 -27.68 7.68 -16.50
CA TYR A 151 -29.08 7.25 -16.41
C TYR A 151 -29.43 6.26 -17.53
#